data_dbcc68dad13318dfe5c440929e5d65ae
#
_entry.id   dbcc68dad13318dfe5c440929e5d65ae
#
_cell.length_a   1.000
_cell.length_b   1.000
_cell.length_c   1.000
_cell.angle_alpha   90.00
_cell.angle_beta   90.00
_cell.angle_gamma   90.00
#
_symmetry.space_group_name_H-M   'P 1'
#
loop_
_entity.id
_entity.type
_entity.pdbx_description
1 polymer ?
#
loop_
_entity_poly.entity_id
_entity_poly.type
_entity_poly.pdbx_seq_one_letter_code
_entity_poly.pdbx_strand_id
1 'polypeptide(L)'
;VSEISPSRLPSGRHNLPREFVVTSQRDRLLDSMAQACAEKRYAEVSVADIVSRARVSRSTFYEIFPDKEACFLAAYDAILGRFVTDLIKACDDPDLTWPEMIERGIEACLRFLAAEPAFARMCIVDMFSAGPAALERYLSAVRMIAAFVDGGRTMMPERDVVPESIAGMVIGGAAVVIRAEIVDERTEMLPEVGPDLLYAILVPYMDKEEALERSERYAERLGLVTSS
;
A
#
# COMPACT_ATOMS: atom_id res chain seq x y z
N VAL A 1 8.23 -13.81 -31.46
CA VAL A 1 7.03 -12.98 -31.22
C VAL A 1 7.44 -11.98 -30.18
N SER A 2 7.65 -10.71 -30.61
CA SER A 2 8.13 -9.63 -29.72
C SER A 2 6.98 -9.22 -28.81
N GLU A 3 7.21 -9.28 -27.49
CA GLU A 3 6.33 -8.72 -26.47
C GLU A 3 6.30 -7.20 -26.61
N ILE A 4 5.15 -6.65 -26.99
CA ILE A 4 4.91 -5.21 -27.05
C ILE A 4 4.58 -4.76 -25.63
N SER A 5 5.51 -4.03 -25.01
CA SER A 5 5.28 -3.39 -23.72
C SER A 5 4.16 -2.33 -23.83
N PRO A 6 3.14 -2.31 -22.94
CA PRO A 6 1.94 -1.47 -23.09
C PRO A 6 2.19 0.05 -23.01
N SER A 7 3.39 0.50 -22.67
CA SER A 7 3.68 1.90 -22.34
C SER A 7 4.00 2.83 -23.51
N ARG A 8 4.08 2.34 -24.76
CA ARG A 8 4.41 3.19 -25.93
C ARG A 8 3.59 2.79 -27.16
N LEU A 9 2.43 3.39 -27.33
CA LEU A 9 1.77 3.42 -28.64
C LEU A 9 2.41 4.50 -29.52
N PRO A 10 2.80 4.20 -30.78
CA PRO A 10 3.26 5.20 -31.73
C PRO A 10 2.15 6.22 -32.05
N SER A 11 2.51 7.49 -32.30
CA SER A 11 1.53 8.50 -32.71
C SER A 11 1.11 8.28 -34.17
N GLY A 12 -0.18 8.01 -34.41
CA GLY A 12 -0.74 7.80 -35.75
C GLY A 12 -2.09 7.08 -35.71
N ARG A 13 -2.80 7.01 -36.87
CA ARG A 13 -4.02 6.19 -37.02
C ARG A 13 -3.61 4.72 -36.95
N HIS A 14 -3.86 4.08 -35.81
CA HIS A 14 -3.63 2.64 -35.62
C HIS A 14 -4.94 1.88 -35.76
N ASN A 15 -4.87 0.72 -36.41
CA ASN A 15 -5.97 -0.24 -36.55
C ASN A 15 -6.12 -1.08 -35.24
N LEU A 16 -5.88 -0.45 -34.07
CA LEU A 16 -6.04 -1.10 -32.77
C LEU A 16 -7.52 -1.05 -32.37
N PRO A 17 -8.05 -2.11 -31.75
CA PRO A 17 -9.40 -2.10 -31.21
C PRO A 17 -9.59 -0.89 -30.27
N ARG A 18 -10.74 -0.21 -30.36
CA ARG A 18 -11.05 0.97 -29.54
C ARG A 18 -10.88 0.69 -28.05
N GLU A 19 -11.23 -0.50 -27.60
CA GLU A 19 -11.07 -0.95 -26.22
C GLU A 19 -9.60 -0.93 -25.77
N PHE A 20 -8.68 -1.39 -26.61
CA PHE A 20 -7.24 -1.38 -26.31
C PHE A 20 -6.69 0.04 -26.16
N VAL A 21 -7.15 0.96 -27.01
CA VAL A 21 -6.75 2.38 -26.94
C VAL A 21 -7.28 3.02 -25.65
N VAL A 22 -8.55 2.78 -25.30
CA VAL A 22 -9.18 3.30 -24.08
C VAL A 22 -8.48 2.75 -22.83
N THR A 23 -8.19 1.44 -22.79
CA THR A 23 -7.46 0.82 -21.67
C THR A 23 -6.08 1.44 -21.52
N SER A 24 -5.30 1.56 -22.60
CA SER A 24 -3.97 2.20 -22.55
C SER A 24 -4.02 3.67 -22.13
N GLN A 25 -5.05 4.42 -22.54
CA GLN A 25 -5.25 5.81 -22.12
C GLN A 25 -5.61 5.88 -20.64
N ARG A 26 -6.46 4.98 -20.15
CA ARG A 26 -6.85 4.87 -18.76
C ARG A 26 -5.62 4.58 -17.89
N ASP A 27 -4.82 3.59 -18.25
CA ASP A 27 -3.61 3.21 -17.49
C ASP A 27 -2.63 4.38 -17.39
N ARG A 28 -2.39 5.11 -18.49
CA ARG A 28 -1.54 6.31 -18.47
C ARG A 28 -2.10 7.43 -17.57
N LEU A 29 -3.43 7.59 -17.50
CA LEU A 29 -4.06 8.55 -16.60
C LEU A 29 -3.88 8.14 -15.13
N LEU A 30 -4.00 6.85 -14.81
CA LEU A 30 -3.78 6.33 -13.46
C LEU A 30 -2.32 6.53 -13.02
N ASP A 31 -1.35 6.17 -13.85
CA ASP A 31 0.08 6.37 -13.59
C ASP A 31 0.41 7.86 -13.42
N SER A 32 -0.19 8.72 -14.28
CA SER A 32 0.02 10.16 -14.22
C SER A 32 -0.57 10.80 -12.97
N MET A 33 -1.69 10.27 -12.47
CA MET A 33 -2.27 10.69 -11.19
C MET A 33 -1.33 10.34 -10.03
N ALA A 34 -0.85 9.10 -9.96
CA ALA A 34 0.08 8.66 -8.91
C ALA A 34 1.36 9.49 -8.90
N GLN A 35 1.96 9.73 -10.09
CA GLN A 35 3.16 10.56 -10.23
C GLN A 35 2.91 12.02 -9.86
N ALA A 36 1.74 12.58 -10.22
CA ALA A 36 1.39 13.95 -9.84
C ALA A 36 1.24 14.09 -8.32
N CYS A 37 0.65 13.09 -7.64
CA CYS A 37 0.55 13.05 -6.19
C CYS A 37 1.92 12.85 -5.49
N ALA A 38 2.91 12.26 -6.17
CA ALA A 38 4.28 12.18 -5.65
C ALA A 38 4.98 13.55 -5.61
N GLU A 39 4.73 14.38 -6.62
CA GLU A 39 5.39 15.69 -6.76
C GLU A 39 4.69 16.82 -5.99
N LYS A 40 3.37 16.72 -5.83
CA LYS A 40 2.54 17.72 -5.14
C LYS A 40 1.46 17.01 -4.32
N ARG A 41 0.89 17.73 -3.35
CA ARG A 41 -0.28 17.23 -2.62
C ARG A 41 -1.46 17.05 -3.56
N TYR A 42 -2.31 16.05 -3.31
CA TYR A 42 -3.53 15.82 -4.09
C TYR A 42 -4.37 17.11 -4.29
N ALA A 43 -4.48 17.95 -3.24
CA ALA A 43 -5.24 19.18 -3.33
C ALA A 43 -4.71 20.15 -4.42
N GLU A 44 -3.41 20.11 -4.70
CA GLU A 44 -2.72 20.98 -5.67
C GLU A 44 -2.69 20.36 -7.08
N VAL A 45 -2.98 19.06 -7.20
CA VAL A 45 -3.04 18.37 -8.50
C VAL A 45 -4.29 18.83 -9.26
N SER A 46 -4.11 19.26 -10.50
CA SER A 46 -5.18 19.62 -11.42
C SER A 46 -5.37 18.57 -12.53
N VAL A 47 -6.56 18.55 -13.15
CA VAL A 47 -6.78 17.72 -14.35
C VAL A 47 -5.81 18.09 -15.47
N ALA A 48 -5.39 19.36 -15.57
CA ALA A 48 -4.41 19.80 -16.57
C ALA A 48 -3.02 19.13 -16.34
N ASP A 49 -2.60 18.98 -15.08
CA ASP A 49 -1.35 18.29 -14.74
C ASP A 49 -1.41 16.82 -15.18
N ILE A 50 -2.53 16.14 -14.90
CA ILE A 50 -2.73 14.72 -15.21
C ILE A 50 -2.72 14.48 -16.73
N VAL A 51 -3.53 15.25 -17.49
CA VAL A 51 -3.65 15.03 -18.95
C VAL A 51 -2.37 15.41 -19.69
N SER A 52 -1.65 16.44 -19.24
CA SER A 52 -0.36 16.82 -19.81
C SER A 52 0.67 15.70 -19.65
N ARG A 53 0.76 15.12 -18.47
CA ARG A 53 1.65 14.00 -18.15
C ARG A 53 1.25 12.72 -18.90
N ALA A 54 -0.03 12.39 -18.90
CA ALA A 54 -0.58 11.22 -19.60
C ALA A 54 -0.54 11.35 -21.13
N ARG A 55 -0.29 12.56 -21.64
CA ARG A 55 -0.33 12.88 -23.09
C ARG A 55 -1.68 12.49 -23.72
N VAL A 56 -2.76 12.84 -23.05
CA VAL A 56 -4.13 12.67 -23.54
C VAL A 56 -4.83 14.05 -23.56
N SER A 57 -5.94 14.12 -24.29
CA SER A 57 -6.75 15.32 -24.32
C SER A 57 -7.58 15.45 -23.03
N ARG A 58 -7.98 16.69 -22.69
CA ARG A 58 -8.92 16.93 -21.60
C ARG A 58 -10.30 16.27 -21.88
N SER A 59 -10.72 16.20 -23.13
CA SER A 59 -11.93 15.47 -23.54
C SER A 59 -11.81 13.99 -23.22
N THR A 60 -10.68 13.37 -23.58
CA THR A 60 -10.41 11.95 -23.29
C THR A 60 -10.42 11.67 -21.78
N PHE A 61 -9.91 12.61 -20.96
CA PHE A 61 -10.00 12.46 -19.50
C PHE A 61 -11.45 12.35 -19.04
N TYR A 62 -12.30 13.29 -19.46
CA TYR A 62 -13.71 13.32 -19.05
C TYR A 62 -14.58 12.24 -19.71
N GLU A 63 -14.11 11.61 -20.78
CA GLU A 63 -14.74 10.38 -21.32
C GLU A 63 -14.46 9.15 -20.43
N ILE A 64 -13.33 9.14 -19.70
CA ILE A 64 -12.88 8.01 -18.87
C ILE A 64 -13.23 8.21 -17.39
N PHE A 65 -13.07 9.43 -16.88
CA PHE A 65 -13.32 9.79 -15.48
C PHE A 65 -14.19 11.04 -15.40
N PRO A 66 -15.25 11.01 -14.57
CA PRO A 66 -16.13 12.18 -14.40
C PRO A 66 -15.39 13.37 -13.77
N ASP A 67 -14.43 13.12 -12.91
CA ASP A 67 -13.67 14.12 -12.18
C ASP A 67 -12.31 13.62 -11.71
N LYS A 68 -11.56 14.49 -11.03
CA LYS A 68 -10.22 14.20 -10.49
C LYS A 68 -10.29 13.15 -9.37
N GLU A 69 -11.32 13.17 -8.54
CA GLU A 69 -11.50 12.22 -7.44
C GLU A 69 -11.68 10.80 -7.97
N ALA A 70 -12.53 10.60 -8.97
CA ALA A 70 -12.72 9.30 -9.61
C ALA A 70 -11.43 8.73 -10.22
N CYS A 71 -10.61 9.59 -10.84
CA CYS A 71 -9.30 9.19 -11.35
C CYS A 71 -8.34 8.79 -10.21
N PHE A 72 -8.31 9.54 -9.13
CA PHE A 72 -7.51 9.26 -7.93
C PHE A 72 -7.91 7.91 -7.31
N LEU A 73 -9.20 7.70 -7.08
CA LEU A 73 -9.71 6.45 -6.51
C LEU A 73 -9.40 5.24 -7.40
N ALA A 74 -9.52 5.39 -8.71
CA ALA A 74 -9.17 4.32 -9.64
C ALA A 74 -7.66 4.03 -9.67
N ALA A 75 -6.80 5.04 -9.52
CA ALA A 75 -5.36 4.86 -9.40
C ALA A 75 -5.01 4.13 -8.09
N TYR A 76 -5.62 4.54 -6.98
CA TYR A 76 -5.51 3.85 -5.69
C TYR A 76 -5.91 2.38 -5.80
N ASP A 77 -7.10 2.09 -6.33
CA ASP A 77 -7.64 0.73 -6.44
C ASP A 77 -6.72 -0.17 -7.30
N ALA A 78 -6.16 0.35 -8.39
CA ALA A 78 -5.25 -0.39 -9.27
C ALA A 78 -3.93 -0.77 -8.57
N ILE A 79 -3.35 0.15 -7.79
CA ILE A 79 -2.09 -0.11 -7.09
C ILE A 79 -2.34 -0.95 -5.84
N LEU A 80 -3.43 -0.71 -5.12
CA LEU A 80 -3.85 -1.54 -3.98
C LEU A 80 -4.03 -3.00 -4.40
N GLY A 81 -4.60 -3.26 -5.58
CA GLY A 81 -4.75 -4.61 -6.11
C GLY A 81 -3.40 -5.33 -6.31
N ARG A 82 -2.37 -4.62 -6.78
CA ARG A 82 -0.99 -5.15 -6.88
C ARG A 82 -0.42 -5.44 -5.50
N PHE A 83 -0.51 -4.47 -4.60
CA PHE A 83 -0.06 -4.61 -3.21
C PHE A 83 -0.67 -5.84 -2.52
N VAL A 84 -2.01 -5.98 -2.58
CA VAL A 84 -2.72 -7.12 -1.98
C VAL A 84 -2.27 -8.44 -2.60
N THR A 85 -2.06 -8.47 -3.92
CA THR A 85 -1.56 -9.67 -4.61
C THR A 85 -0.17 -10.08 -4.10
N ASP A 86 0.73 -9.13 -3.91
CA ASP A 86 2.09 -9.40 -3.43
C ASP A 86 2.09 -9.77 -1.95
N LEU A 87 1.21 -9.17 -1.15
CA LEU A 87 1.02 -9.53 0.25
C LEU A 87 0.50 -10.96 0.40
N ILE A 88 -0.51 -11.34 -0.39
CA ILE A 88 -1.03 -12.72 -0.39
C ILE A 88 0.07 -13.71 -0.75
N LYS A 89 0.85 -13.46 -1.81
CA LYS A 89 1.97 -14.33 -2.20
C LYS A 89 3.03 -14.47 -1.11
N ALA A 90 3.31 -13.40 -0.37
CA ALA A 90 4.28 -13.44 0.73
C ALA A 90 3.81 -14.33 1.89
N CYS A 91 2.50 -14.46 2.09
CA CYS A 91 1.87 -15.25 3.14
C CYS A 91 1.30 -16.60 2.66
N ASP A 92 1.40 -16.93 1.35
CA ASP A 92 0.85 -18.15 0.74
C ASP A 92 1.82 -19.33 0.89
N ASP A 93 2.02 -19.74 2.15
CA ASP A 93 2.83 -20.90 2.52
C ASP A 93 2.09 -21.61 3.68
N PRO A 94 1.57 -22.84 3.46
CA PRO A 94 0.74 -23.54 4.42
C PRO A 94 1.48 -23.96 5.70
N ASP A 95 2.81 -23.96 5.66
CA ASP A 95 3.65 -24.34 6.80
C ASP A 95 3.95 -23.16 7.74
N LEU A 96 3.54 -21.93 7.37
CA LEU A 96 3.73 -20.75 8.21
C LEU A 96 2.85 -20.77 9.45
N THR A 97 3.48 -20.51 10.58
CA THR A 97 2.76 -20.14 11.81
C THR A 97 2.21 -18.71 11.68
N TRP A 98 1.18 -18.37 12.49
CA TRP A 98 0.62 -17.04 12.48
C TRP A 98 1.67 -15.93 12.72
N PRO A 99 2.62 -16.03 13.69
CA PRO A 99 3.65 -14.99 13.86
C PRO A 99 4.55 -14.82 12.63
N GLU A 100 4.86 -15.92 11.92
CA GLU A 100 5.65 -15.86 10.68
C GLU A 100 4.87 -15.22 9.52
N MET A 101 3.57 -15.49 9.43
CA MET A 101 2.70 -14.78 8.47
C MET A 101 2.68 -13.28 8.74
N ILE A 102 2.56 -12.85 10.01
CA ILE A 102 2.61 -11.43 10.40
C ILE A 102 3.95 -10.81 10.01
N GLU A 103 5.06 -11.46 10.32
CA GLU A 103 6.40 -10.99 9.99
C GLU A 103 6.58 -10.81 8.48
N ARG A 104 6.24 -11.83 7.68
CA ARG A 104 6.30 -11.73 6.21
C ARG A 104 5.36 -10.66 5.66
N GLY A 105 4.18 -10.52 6.23
CA GLY A 105 3.21 -9.49 5.85
C GLY A 105 3.74 -8.09 6.10
N ILE A 106 4.35 -7.83 7.27
CA ILE A 106 5.01 -6.55 7.60
C ILE A 106 6.14 -6.28 6.61
N GLU A 107 7.03 -7.25 6.42
CA GLU A 107 8.18 -7.10 5.51
C GLU A 107 7.74 -6.79 4.08
N ALA A 108 6.76 -7.52 3.55
CA ALA A 108 6.21 -7.27 2.22
C ALA A 108 5.55 -5.89 2.11
N CYS A 109 4.76 -5.50 3.12
CA CYS A 109 4.11 -4.19 3.17
C CYS A 109 5.12 -3.05 3.17
N LEU A 110 6.08 -3.06 4.08
CA LEU A 110 7.05 -1.98 4.23
C LEU A 110 7.99 -1.87 3.03
N ARG A 111 8.42 -3.01 2.47
CA ARG A 111 9.23 -3.03 1.24
C ARG A 111 8.46 -2.49 0.04
N PHE A 112 7.19 -2.84 -0.09
CA PHE A 112 6.35 -2.31 -1.18
C PHE A 112 6.20 -0.79 -1.07
N LEU A 113 5.88 -0.29 0.12
CA LEU A 113 5.76 1.16 0.36
C LEU A 113 7.08 1.90 0.13
N ALA A 114 8.21 1.32 0.54
CA ALA A 114 9.53 1.89 0.31
C ALA A 114 9.92 1.92 -1.19
N ALA A 115 9.53 0.89 -1.94
CA ALA A 115 9.79 0.80 -3.38
C ALA A 115 8.90 1.71 -4.23
N GLU A 116 7.71 2.07 -3.71
CA GLU A 116 6.69 2.84 -4.41
C GLU A 116 6.30 4.12 -3.60
N PRO A 117 7.23 5.08 -3.38
CA PRO A 117 6.99 6.24 -2.51
C PRO A 117 5.82 7.11 -2.96
N ALA A 118 5.57 7.20 -4.28
CA ALA A 118 4.41 7.89 -4.85
C ALA A 118 3.09 7.27 -4.34
N PHE A 119 3.03 5.94 -4.35
CA PHE A 119 1.87 5.21 -3.85
C PHE A 119 1.75 5.31 -2.33
N ALA A 120 2.86 5.13 -1.60
CA ALA A 120 2.86 5.27 -0.15
C ALA A 120 2.27 6.62 0.28
N ARG A 121 2.70 7.71 -0.36
CA ARG A 121 2.14 9.03 -0.13
C ARG A 121 0.66 9.13 -0.48
N MET A 122 0.28 8.64 -1.65
CA MET A 122 -1.11 8.66 -2.11
C MET A 122 -2.02 7.90 -1.15
N CYS A 123 -1.62 6.69 -0.69
CA CYS A 123 -2.44 5.82 0.15
C CYS A 123 -2.49 6.22 1.63
N ILE A 124 -1.41 6.78 2.15
CA ILE A 124 -1.27 7.01 3.59
C ILE A 124 -1.43 8.48 3.95
N VAL A 125 -1.15 9.40 3.02
CA VAL A 125 -1.18 10.84 3.27
C VAL A 125 -2.33 11.53 2.55
N ASP A 126 -2.42 11.37 1.21
CA ASP A 126 -3.34 12.14 0.39
C ASP A 126 -4.81 11.68 0.50
N MET A 127 -5.06 10.43 0.94
CA MET A 127 -6.41 9.90 1.15
C MET A 127 -7.26 10.80 2.07
N PHE A 128 -6.65 11.43 3.06
CA PHE A 128 -7.34 12.32 4.00
C PHE A 128 -7.81 13.64 3.36
N SER A 129 -7.25 14.02 2.22
CA SER A 129 -7.60 15.24 1.48
C SER A 129 -8.36 14.98 0.17
N ALA A 130 -8.48 13.71 -0.23
CA ALA A 130 -9.07 13.32 -1.51
C ALA A 130 -10.60 13.15 -1.47
N GLY A 131 -11.23 13.34 -0.32
CA GLY A 131 -12.67 13.30 -0.16
C GLY A 131 -13.18 12.12 0.68
N PRO A 132 -14.49 12.08 0.98
CA PRO A 132 -15.08 11.06 1.84
C PRO A 132 -14.94 9.64 1.30
N ALA A 133 -15.03 9.46 -0.02
CA ALA A 133 -14.89 8.14 -0.65
C ALA A 133 -13.45 7.60 -0.53
N ALA A 134 -12.45 8.47 -0.58
CA ALA A 134 -11.06 8.12 -0.34
C ALA A 134 -10.84 7.67 1.12
N LEU A 135 -11.34 8.45 2.08
CA LEU A 135 -11.26 8.11 3.50
C LEU A 135 -11.91 6.76 3.80
N GLU A 136 -13.09 6.48 3.21
CA GLU A 136 -13.77 5.19 3.41
C GLU A 136 -12.93 4.01 2.87
N ARG A 137 -12.27 4.16 1.72
CA ARG A 137 -11.34 3.15 1.19
C ARG A 137 -10.15 2.91 2.13
N TYR A 138 -9.55 3.99 2.64
CA TYR A 138 -8.47 3.90 3.62
C TYR A 138 -8.91 3.14 4.88
N LEU A 139 -10.04 3.52 5.47
CA LEU A 139 -10.58 2.85 6.66
C LEU A 139 -10.93 1.38 6.39
N SER A 140 -11.40 1.06 5.19
CA SER A 140 -11.67 -0.32 4.78
C SER A 140 -10.40 -1.15 4.68
N ALA A 141 -9.30 -0.58 4.13
CA ALA A 141 -7.99 -1.25 4.10
C ALA A 141 -7.45 -1.48 5.52
N VAL A 142 -7.54 -0.50 6.40
CA VAL A 142 -7.14 -0.63 7.82
C VAL A 142 -7.93 -1.74 8.52
N ARG A 143 -9.26 -1.78 8.33
CA ARG A 143 -10.12 -2.85 8.89
C ARG A 143 -9.76 -4.23 8.37
N MET A 144 -9.45 -4.35 7.08
CA MET A 144 -9.04 -5.62 6.47
C MET A 144 -7.72 -6.13 7.07
N ILE A 145 -6.73 -5.27 7.24
CA ILE A 145 -5.44 -5.61 7.87
C ILE A 145 -5.65 -5.97 9.35
N ALA A 146 -6.47 -5.21 10.08
CA ALA A 146 -6.77 -5.51 11.48
C ALA A 146 -7.47 -6.88 11.63
N ALA A 147 -8.39 -7.22 10.73
CA ALA A 147 -9.05 -8.53 10.74
C ALA A 147 -8.06 -9.69 10.47
N PHE A 148 -7.08 -9.48 9.58
CA PHE A 148 -6.01 -10.44 9.34
C PHE A 148 -5.14 -10.66 10.59
N VAL A 149 -4.75 -9.57 11.26
CA VAL A 149 -4.00 -9.63 12.53
C VAL A 149 -4.81 -10.31 13.62
N ASP A 150 -6.12 -10.02 13.71
CA ASP A 150 -7.00 -10.61 14.73
C ASP A 150 -7.20 -12.14 14.56
N GLY A 151 -6.82 -12.71 13.43
CA GLY A 151 -6.72 -14.16 13.23
C GLY A 151 -5.81 -14.87 14.26
N GLY A 152 -4.87 -14.15 14.87
CA GLY A 152 -4.06 -14.63 15.98
C GLY A 152 -4.85 -15.17 17.17
N ARG A 153 -6.07 -14.67 17.41
CA ARG A 153 -6.95 -15.19 18.46
C ARG A 153 -7.25 -16.67 18.34
N THR A 154 -7.47 -17.15 17.13
CA THR A 154 -7.84 -18.54 16.85
C THR A 154 -6.64 -19.46 16.80
N MET A 155 -5.47 -18.93 16.48
CA MET A 155 -4.23 -19.68 16.35
C MET A 155 -3.43 -19.76 17.66
N MET A 156 -3.79 -18.92 18.64
CA MET A 156 -3.16 -18.86 19.97
C MET A 156 -4.20 -18.99 21.09
N PRO A 157 -4.89 -20.14 21.21
CA PRO A 157 -6.09 -20.32 22.05
C PRO A 157 -5.81 -20.27 23.56
N GLU A 158 -4.56 -20.37 24.00
CA GLU A 158 -4.20 -20.46 25.42
C GLU A 158 -4.07 -19.09 26.10
N ARG A 159 -4.26 -17.99 25.39
CA ARG A 159 -4.18 -16.65 25.98
C ARG A 159 -5.53 -16.10 26.35
N ASP A 160 -5.58 -15.61 27.57
CA ASP A 160 -6.69 -14.86 28.15
C ASP A 160 -7.14 -13.68 27.28
N VAL A 161 -8.41 -13.45 27.31
CA VAL A 161 -9.20 -12.43 26.63
C VAL A 161 -8.41 -11.24 26.06
N VAL A 162 -7.95 -11.37 24.81
CA VAL A 162 -7.45 -10.23 24.03
C VAL A 162 -8.66 -9.34 23.70
N PRO A 163 -8.67 -8.03 24.05
CA PRO A 163 -9.80 -7.14 23.74
C PRO A 163 -10.08 -7.08 22.24
N GLU A 164 -11.37 -7.01 21.85
CA GLU A 164 -11.78 -7.01 20.43
C GLU A 164 -11.17 -5.86 19.62
N SER A 165 -10.93 -4.72 20.26
CA SER A 165 -10.40 -3.52 19.60
C SER A 165 -8.88 -3.52 19.42
N ILE A 166 -8.13 -4.49 19.97
CA ILE A 166 -6.67 -4.43 20.05
C ILE A 166 -6.01 -4.42 18.65
N ALA A 167 -6.47 -5.26 17.75
CA ALA A 167 -5.94 -5.30 16.38
C ALA A 167 -6.11 -3.95 15.68
N GLY A 168 -7.30 -3.33 15.83
CA GLY A 168 -7.56 -2.01 15.28
C GLY A 168 -6.68 -0.92 15.88
N MET A 169 -6.42 -0.97 17.19
CA MET A 169 -5.54 -0.02 17.89
C MET A 169 -4.10 -0.15 17.42
N VAL A 170 -3.58 -1.37 17.33
CA VAL A 170 -2.20 -1.62 16.91
C VAL A 170 -2.00 -1.24 15.44
N ILE A 171 -2.90 -1.63 14.56
CA ILE A 171 -2.81 -1.28 13.14
C ILE A 171 -3.01 0.22 12.93
N GLY A 172 -3.89 0.87 13.69
CA GLY A 172 -4.02 2.33 13.68
C GLY A 172 -2.74 3.04 14.13
N GLY A 173 -2.09 2.54 15.18
CA GLY A 173 -0.78 3.03 15.63
C GLY A 173 0.32 2.82 14.60
N ALA A 174 0.39 1.64 13.99
CA ALA A 174 1.32 1.33 12.91
C ALA A 174 1.16 2.28 11.72
N ALA A 175 -0.09 2.57 11.33
CA ALA A 175 -0.37 3.53 10.26
C ALA A 175 0.12 4.95 10.57
N VAL A 176 0.09 5.37 11.85
CA VAL A 176 0.63 6.67 12.28
C VAL A 176 2.15 6.71 12.16
N VAL A 177 2.86 5.64 12.58
CA VAL A 177 4.32 5.52 12.47
C VAL A 177 4.73 5.55 10.99
N ILE A 178 4.13 4.71 10.16
CA ILE A 178 4.40 4.67 8.71
C ILE A 178 4.14 6.04 8.06
N ARG A 179 3.05 6.70 8.43
CA ARG A 179 2.72 8.02 7.92
C ARG A 179 3.77 9.07 8.28
N ALA A 180 4.33 9.01 9.48
CA ALA A 180 5.38 9.94 9.91
C ALA A 180 6.61 9.82 9.02
N GLU A 181 7.11 8.61 8.74
CA GLU A 181 8.24 8.38 7.84
C GLU A 181 7.98 8.92 6.41
N ILE A 182 6.76 8.72 5.89
CA ILE A 182 6.39 9.20 4.55
C ILE A 182 6.32 10.74 4.51
N VAL A 183 5.77 11.37 5.56
CA VAL A 183 5.64 12.83 5.64
C VAL A 183 7.01 13.50 5.79
N ASP A 184 7.92 12.86 6.51
CA ASP A 184 9.30 13.31 6.71
C ASP A 184 10.23 12.98 5.53
N GLU A 185 9.66 12.49 4.41
CA GLU A 185 10.40 12.11 3.18
C GLU A 185 11.46 11.00 3.41
N ARG A 186 11.20 10.12 4.38
CA ARG A 186 12.07 8.96 4.72
C ARG A 186 11.43 7.63 4.37
N THR A 187 10.72 7.57 3.25
CA THR A 187 9.97 6.38 2.81
C THR A 187 10.88 5.16 2.64
N GLU A 188 12.14 5.36 2.23
CA GLU A 188 13.16 4.31 2.12
C GLU A 188 13.53 3.67 3.46
N MET A 189 13.32 4.37 4.59
CA MET A 189 13.59 3.87 5.94
C MET A 189 12.44 3.01 6.50
N LEU A 190 11.31 2.92 5.81
CA LEU A 190 10.16 2.14 6.27
C LEU A 190 10.50 0.69 6.69
N PRO A 191 11.38 -0.06 6.00
CA PRO A 191 11.76 -1.39 6.47
C PRO A 191 12.35 -1.41 7.88
N GLU A 192 13.00 -0.33 8.33
CA GLU A 192 13.65 -0.25 9.64
C GLU A 192 12.67 -0.17 10.82
N VAL A 193 11.41 0.26 10.57
CA VAL A 193 10.37 0.24 11.60
C VAL A 193 9.70 -1.12 11.75
N GLY A 194 10.04 -2.08 10.88
CA GLY A 194 9.45 -3.41 10.84
C GLY A 194 9.55 -4.19 12.14
N PRO A 195 10.73 -4.27 12.80
CA PRO A 195 10.89 -4.95 14.08
C PRO A 195 9.98 -4.40 15.18
N ASP A 196 9.87 -3.09 15.31
CA ASP A 196 9.00 -2.45 16.30
C ASP A 196 7.52 -2.74 16.04
N LEU A 197 7.12 -2.71 14.76
CA LEU A 197 5.76 -3.06 14.36
C LEU A 197 5.46 -4.54 14.63
N LEU A 198 6.41 -5.43 14.36
CA LEU A 198 6.26 -6.86 14.65
C LEU A 198 6.04 -7.08 16.13
N TYR A 199 6.88 -6.51 17.00
CA TYR A 199 6.70 -6.58 18.43
C TYR A 199 5.33 -6.07 18.88
N ALA A 200 4.94 -4.87 18.43
CA ALA A 200 3.68 -4.25 18.82
C ALA A 200 2.46 -5.08 18.39
N ILE A 201 2.52 -5.76 17.23
CA ILE A 201 1.44 -6.61 16.73
C ILE A 201 1.40 -7.94 17.48
N LEU A 202 2.53 -8.53 17.82
CA LEU A 202 2.59 -9.87 18.42
C LEU A 202 2.30 -9.83 19.93
N VAL A 203 2.79 -8.82 20.66
CA VAL A 203 2.74 -8.79 22.13
C VAL A 203 1.34 -8.96 22.74
N PRO A 204 0.23 -8.54 22.11
CA PRO A 204 -1.11 -8.82 22.63
C PRO A 204 -1.53 -10.29 22.52
N TYR A 205 -0.90 -11.06 21.62
CA TYR A 205 -1.32 -12.41 21.24
C TYR A 205 -0.37 -13.50 21.71
N MET A 206 0.84 -13.18 22.15
CA MET A 206 1.83 -14.16 22.57
C MET A 206 2.67 -13.68 23.75
N ASP A 207 3.62 -14.50 24.21
CA ASP A 207 4.51 -14.12 25.31
C ASP A 207 5.37 -12.92 24.94
N LYS A 208 5.55 -12.02 25.89
CA LYS A 208 6.33 -10.79 25.71
C LYS A 208 7.77 -11.09 25.31
N GLU A 209 8.38 -12.07 25.99
CA GLU A 209 9.75 -12.50 25.73
C GLU A 209 9.87 -13.10 24.32
N GLU A 210 8.93 -13.95 23.91
CA GLU A 210 8.92 -14.53 22.57
C GLU A 210 8.68 -13.47 21.49
N ALA A 211 7.76 -12.51 21.74
CA ALA A 211 7.52 -11.39 20.81
C ALA A 211 8.78 -10.52 20.63
N LEU A 212 9.52 -10.28 21.73
CA LEU A 212 10.77 -9.52 21.71
C LEU A 212 11.87 -10.26 20.94
N GLU A 213 12.07 -11.55 21.19
CA GLU A 213 13.06 -12.36 20.48
C GLU A 213 12.81 -12.39 18.96
N ARG A 214 11.54 -12.45 18.55
CA ARG A 214 11.17 -12.40 17.12
C ARG A 214 11.49 -11.05 16.50
N SER A 215 11.19 -9.97 17.20
CA SER A 215 11.53 -8.60 16.80
C SER A 215 13.03 -8.40 16.65
N GLU A 216 13.83 -8.86 17.62
CA GLU A 216 15.28 -8.79 17.60
C GLU A 216 15.89 -9.57 16.44
N ARG A 217 15.46 -10.82 16.21
CA ARG A 217 15.88 -11.61 15.05
C ARG A 217 15.53 -10.92 13.72
N TYR A 218 14.39 -10.24 13.67
CA TYR A 218 14.02 -9.47 12.46
C TYR A 218 14.97 -8.27 12.28
N ALA A 219 15.28 -7.54 13.34
CA ALA A 219 16.24 -6.43 13.32
C ALA A 219 17.64 -6.88 12.88
N GLU A 220 18.11 -8.02 13.38
CA GLU A 220 19.40 -8.62 12.99
C GLU A 220 19.45 -8.96 11.49
N ARG A 221 18.36 -9.54 10.95
CA ARG A 221 18.27 -9.82 9.50
C ARG A 221 18.32 -8.57 8.64
N LEU A 222 17.84 -7.45 9.15
CA LEU A 222 17.93 -6.14 8.48
C LEU A 222 19.26 -5.44 8.68
N GLY A 223 20.15 -5.98 9.54
CA GLY A 223 21.43 -5.36 9.89
C GLY A 223 21.31 -4.12 10.76
N LEU A 224 20.17 -3.95 11.46
CA LEU A 224 19.89 -2.80 12.35
C LEU A 224 20.55 -2.94 13.72
N VAL A 225 20.87 -4.16 14.13
CA VAL A 225 21.57 -4.49 15.37
C VAL A 225 22.79 -5.31 15.02
N THR A 226 23.98 -4.88 15.44
CA THR A 226 25.19 -5.70 15.38
C THR A 226 25.14 -6.67 16.55
N SER A 227 25.16 -7.98 16.25
CA SER A 227 25.32 -9.02 17.27
C SER A 227 26.55 -8.70 18.11
N SER A 228 26.34 -8.44 19.40
CA SER A 228 27.42 -8.20 20.39
C SER A 228 27.95 -9.51 20.91
#